data_68f8ae7f80a3dec33f16de1ed95785fd
#
_entry.id   68f8ae7f80a3dec33f16de1ed95785fd
#
_cell.length_a   1.000
_cell.length_b   1.000
_cell.length_c   1.000
_cell.angle_alpha   90.00
_cell.angle_beta   90.00
_cell.angle_gamma   90.00
#
_symmetry.space_group_name_H-M   'P 1'
#
loop_
_entity.id
_entity.type
_entity.pdbx_description
1 polymer ?
#
loop_
_entity_poly.entity_id
_entity_poly.type
_entity_poly.pdbx_seq_one_letter_code
_entity_poly.pdbx_strand_id
1 'polypeptide(L)'
;MLERAKETTRNGRYTYIEYARYADDLVILVDAYPRHDWLLRAADKRLREELAKLHVEINEEKSRVVDLGKGESFGFLGFEFRRIRSLRGVWRPEYAPKLKKRTAVLQKLRDIFRRFQSQPVGRVVALINPILRGWVNYFAVGHSSRCFGFVKDWVEKRIRRHLMRARGRQGFGWDRWSKRWLYDRLGLFNEYRVRRPAPSPKALPAQ
;
A
#
# COMPACT_ATOMS: atom_id res chain seq x y z
N MET A 1 22.92 4.45 17.17
CA MET A 1 23.52 5.31 16.15
C MET A 1 22.49 5.99 15.28
N LEU A 2 21.59 5.25 14.61
CA LEU A 2 20.54 5.85 13.76
C LEU A 2 19.60 6.79 14.55
N GLU A 3 19.26 6.48 15.79
CA GLU A 3 18.48 7.38 16.64
C GLU A 3 19.21 8.71 16.92
N ARG A 4 20.51 8.67 17.20
CA ARG A 4 21.32 9.89 17.36
C ARG A 4 21.44 10.68 16.05
N ALA A 5 21.48 9.99 14.88
CA ALA A 5 21.49 10.65 13.59
C ALA A 5 20.18 11.35 13.26
N LYS A 6 19.04 10.83 13.77
CA LYS A 6 17.74 11.51 13.70
C LYS A 6 17.73 12.83 14.47
N GLU A 7 18.40 12.87 15.62
CA GLU A 7 18.49 14.06 16.46
C GLU A 7 19.44 15.12 15.88
N THR A 8 20.35 14.72 14.98
CA THR A 8 21.29 15.63 14.34
C THR A 8 20.58 16.43 13.25
N THR A 9 19.90 17.47 13.64
CA THR A 9 19.23 18.40 12.73
C THR A 9 20.09 19.63 12.51
N ARG A 10 20.27 20.06 11.28
CA ARG A 10 20.84 21.36 10.99
C ARG A 10 19.76 22.42 11.26
N ASN A 11 19.97 23.26 12.25
CA ASN A 11 19.04 24.32 12.69
C ASN A 11 17.68 23.80 13.17
N GLY A 12 17.57 22.55 13.69
CA GLY A 12 16.34 21.99 14.27
C GLY A 12 15.17 21.81 13.30
N ARG A 13 15.38 21.91 11.98
CA ARG A 13 14.28 21.93 11.01
C ARG A 13 13.97 20.62 10.34
N TYR A 14 14.95 19.70 10.15
CA TYR A 14 14.75 18.37 9.54
C TYR A 14 15.93 17.44 9.83
N THR A 15 15.67 16.16 9.70
CA THR A 15 16.68 15.11 9.84
C THR A 15 17.22 14.71 8.49
N TYR A 16 18.52 14.42 8.41
CA TYR A 16 19.17 13.95 7.18
C TYR A 16 18.99 12.47 6.95
N ILE A 17 18.63 11.71 7.99
CA ILE A 17 18.47 10.28 7.94
C ILE A 17 17.26 9.87 8.76
N GLU A 18 16.45 8.99 8.20
CA GLU A 18 15.30 8.35 8.85
C GLU A 18 15.33 6.86 8.58
N TYR A 19 14.79 6.06 9.48
CA TYR A 19 14.65 4.63 9.22
C TYR A 19 13.30 4.10 9.68
N ALA A 20 12.87 3.02 9.01
CA ALA A 20 11.73 2.23 9.43
C ALA A 20 12.12 0.75 9.38
N ARG A 21 11.80 0.02 10.45
CA ARG A 21 12.04 -1.43 10.55
C ARG A 21 10.75 -2.15 10.89
N TYR A 22 10.54 -3.27 10.23
CA TYR A 22 9.48 -4.20 10.56
C TYR A 22 9.99 -5.62 10.37
N ALA A 23 10.16 -6.35 11.47
CA ALA A 23 10.82 -7.66 11.51
C ALA A 23 12.20 -7.60 10.81
N ASP A 24 12.35 -8.32 9.70
CA ASP A 24 13.58 -8.41 8.91
C ASP A 24 13.68 -7.30 7.85
N ASP A 25 12.57 -6.64 7.52
CA ASP A 25 12.55 -5.57 6.53
C ASP A 25 13.00 -4.24 7.16
N LEU A 26 14.01 -3.62 6.56
CA LEU A 26 14.55 -2.32 6.97
C LEU A 26 14.59 -1.36 5.78
N VAL A 27 14.17 -0.14 5.98
CA VAL A 27 14.32 0.97 5.04
C VAL A 27 15.05 2.11 5.75
N ILE A 28 16.12 2.60 5.15
CA ILE A 28 16.84 3.80 5.57
C ILE A 28 16.64 4.86 4.50
N LEU A 29 16.12 6.01 4.89
CA LEU A 29 15.95 7.18 4.03
C LEU A 29 17.05 8.17 4.33
N VAL A 30 17.77 8.59 3.30
CA VAL A 30 18.83 9.60 3.39
C VAL A 30 18.44 10.78 2.53
N ASP A 31 18.70 11.99 3.01
CA ASP A 31 18.45 13.21 2.25
C ASP A 31 19.32 13.22 0.97
N ALA A 32 18.70 13.54 -0.17
CA ALA A 32 19.34 13.59 -1.49
C ALA A 32 20.19 14.86 -1.73
N TYR A 33 20.52 15.62 -0.69
CA TYR A 33 21.40 16.77 -0.84
C TYR A 33 22.86 16.30 -1.10
N PRO A 34 23.55 16.77 -2.15
CA PRO A 34 24.86 16.24 -2.55
C PRO A 34 25.91 16.21 -1.42
N ARG A 35 25.87 17.17 -0.49
CA ARG A 35 26.77 17.18 0.68
C ARG A 35 26.51 16.02 1.67
N HIS A 36 25.42 15.29 1.52
CA HIS A 36 25.03 14.16 2.37
C HIS A 36 25.28 12.79 1.71
N ASP A 37 25.90 12.75 0.53
CA ASP A 37 26.22 11.48 -0.15
C ASP A 37 27.10 10.55 0.69
N TRP A 38 27.94 11.14 1.54
CA TRP A 38 28.74 10.38 2.48
C TRP A 38 27.90 9.61 3.52
N LEU A 39 26.70 10.13 3.89
CA LEU A 39 25.80 9.47 4.85
C LEU A 39 25.31 8.14 4.32
N LEU A 40 25.07 8.01 3.02
CA LEU A 40 24.63 6.76 2.41
C LEU A 40 25.65 5.65 2.64
N ARG A 41 26.93 5.95 2.36
CA ARG A 41 28.04 5.00 2.56
C ARG A 41 28.31 4.74 4.04
N ALA A 42 28.25 5.76 4.87
CA ALA A 42 28.44 5.62 6.32
C ALA A 42 27.33 4.82 6.96
N ALA A 43 26.07 5.00 6.54
CA ALA A 43 24.93 4.23 7.03
C ALA A 43 25.02 2.75 6.64
N ASP A 44 25.35 2.45 5.38
CA ASP A 44 25.54 1.07 4.90
C ASP A 44 26.69 0.37 5.66
N LYS A 45 27.86 0.99 5.73
CA LYS A 45 29.02 0.46 6.46
C LYS A 45 28.65 0.17 7.92
N ARG A 46 28.03 1.12 8.60
CA ARG A 46 27.67 0.96 10.01
C ARG A 46 26.61 -0.09 10.23
N LEU A 47 25.64 -0.19 9.32
CA LEU A 47 24.62 -1.24 9.37
C LEU A 47 25.26 -2.62 9.29
N ARG A 48 26.20 -2.83 8.35
CA ARG A 48 26.93 -4.09 8.20
C ARG A 48 27.77 -4.42 9.44
N GLU A 49 28.47 -3.46 10.00
CA GLU A 49 29.24 -3.63 11.23
C GLU A 49 28.38 -4.05 12.41
N GLU A 50 27.20 -3.44 12.59
CA GLU A 50 26.30 -3.79 13.70
C GLU A 50 25.63 -5.16 13.47
N LEU A 51 25.27 -5.51 12.24
CA LEU A 51 24.69 -6.82 11.94
C LEU A 51 25.73 -7.94 12.07
N ALA A 52 26.98 -7.70 11.67
CA ALA A 52 28.08 -8.65 11.84
C ALA A 52 28.31 -9.01 13.33
N LYS A 53 28.18 -8.06 14.26
CA LYS A 53 28.24 -8.33 15.71
C LYS A 53 27.15 -9.28 16.20
N LEU A 54 26.01 -9.32 15.47
CA LEU A 54 24.87 -10.19 15.77
C LEU A 54 24.90 -11.48 14.96
N HIS A 55 25.96 -11.74 14.20
CA HIS A 55 26.07 -12.86 13.26
C HIS A 55 24.92 -12.91 12.24
N VAL A 56 24.44 -11.72 11.80
CA VAL A 56 23.37 -11.58 10.81
C VAL A 56 23.97 -11.02 9.51
N GLU A 57 23.68 -11.68 8.40
CA GLU A 57 24.13 -11.25 7.07
C GLU A 57 23.02 -10.51 6.32
N ILE A 58 23.41 -9.50 5.53
CA ILE A 58 22.49 -8.78 4.65
C ILE A 58 22.29 -9.61 3.38
N ASN A 59 21.02 -9.83 3.00
CA ASN A 59 20.71 -10.45 1.73
C ASN A 59 20.93 -9.46 0.59
N GLU A 60 22.06 -9.57 -0.10
CA GLU A 60 22.48 -8.66 -1.18
C GLU A 60 21.51 -8.65 -2.38
N GLU A 61 20.88 -9.78 -2.71
CA GLU A 61 19.91 -9.86 -3.81
C GLU A 61 18.63 -9.05 -3.54
N LYS A 62 18.28 -8.89 -2.25
CA LYS A 62 17.08 -8.16 -1.83
C LYS A 62 17.38 -6.73 -1.39
N SER A 63 18.63 -6.42 -1.10
CA SER A 63 19.07 -5.11 -0.62
C SER A 63 19.54 -4.25 -1.78
N ARG A 64 19.05 -3.02 -1.83
CA ARG A 64 19.43 -2.09 -2.91
C ARG A 64 19.33 -0.65 -2.47
N VAL A 65 20.15 0.19 -3.04
CA VAL A 65 20.03 1.63 -2.98
C VAL A 65 19.09 2.09 -4.09
N VAL A 66 18.19 3.02 -3.76
CA VAL A 66 17.16 3.53 -4.68
C VAL A 66 17.19 5.05 -4.65
N ASP A 67 17.30 5.67 -5.83
CA ASP A 67 17.29 7.12 -5.98
C ASP A 67 15.88 7.62 -6.37
N LEU A 68 15.12 8.06 -5.36
CA LEU A 68 13.79 8.63 -5.58
C LEU A 68 13.82 9.95 -6.38
N GLY A 69 14.96 10.64 -6.44
CA GLY A 69 15.14 11.85 -7.24
C GLY A 69 15.15 11.56 -8.74
N LYS A 70 15.67 10.38 -9.15
CA LYS A 70 15.66 9.89 -10.53
C LYS A 70 14.35 9.19 -10.94
N GLY A 71 13.34 9.20 -10.09
CA GLY A 71 12.04 8.60 -10.38
C GLY A 71 11.96 7.10 -10.08
N GLU A 72 12.94 6.54 -9.40
CA GLU A 72 12.89 5.15 -8.94
C GLU A 72 11.86 4.97 -7.82
N SER A 73 11.51 3.73 -7.51
CA SER A 73 10.59 3.36 -6.44
C SER A 73 11.12 2.20 -5.62
N PHE A 74 10.69 2.13 -4.36
CA PHE A 74 10.98 0.96 -3.52
C PHE A 74 9.70 0.42 -2.90
N GLY A 75 9.77 -0.84 -2.51
CA GLY A 75 8.65 -1.53 -1.89
C GLY A 75 8.91 -1.85 -0.44
N PHE A 76 7.98 -1.47 0.44
CA PHE A 76 8.01 -1.80 1.85
C PHE A 76 6.60 -2.16 2.35
N LEU A 77 6.47 -3.22 3.14
CA LEU A 77 5.20 -3.70 3.70
C LEU A 77 4.05 -3.81 2.69
N GLY A 78 4.35 -4.25 1.47
CA GLY A 78 3.32 -4.41 0.42
C GLY A 78 2.92 -3.12 -0.29
N PHE A 79 3.45 -1.98 0.12
CA PHE A 79 3.31 -0.70 -0.57
C PHE A 79 4.50 -0.45 -1.50
N GLU A 80 4.27 0.35 -2.52
CA GLU A 80 5.26 0.94 -3.38
C GLU A 80 5.38 2.43 -3.04
N PHE A 81 6.57 2.86 -2.70
CA PHE A 81 6.92 4.23 -2.34
C PHE A 81 7.65 4.89 -3.51
N ARG A 82 7.23 6.07 -3.88
CA ARG A 82 7.86 6.87 -4.93
C ARG A 82 7.68 8.36 -4.69
N ARG A 83 8.47 9.16 -5.37
CA ARG A 83 8.33 10.60 -5.39
C ARG A 83 7.56 11.02 -6.63
N ILE A 84 6.52 11.83 -6.48
CA ILE A 84 5.71 12.34 -7.57
C ILE A 84 5.67 13.87 -7.55
N ARG A 85 5.47 14.45 -8.72
CA ARG A 85 5.24 15.89 -8.85
C ARG A 85 3.74 16.15 -8.82
N SER A 86 3.29 16.98 -7.90
CA SER A 86 1.89 17.38 -7.80
C SER A 86 1.50 18.31 -8.98
N LEU A 87 0.20 18.51 -9.21
CA LEU A 87 -0.30 19.47 -10.21
C LEU A 87 0.23 20.90 -10.00
N ARG A 88 0.59 21.26 -8.76
CA ARG A 88 1.20 22.55 -8.41
C ARG A 88 2.72 22.56 -8.58
N GLY A 89 3.31 21.55 -9.20
CA GLY A 89 4.74 21.44 -9.40
C GLY A 89 5.57 21.01 -8.17
N VAL A 90 4.94 20.81 -7.01
CA VAL A 90 5.61 20.45 -5.75
C VAL A 90 5.84 18.94 -5.69
N TRP A 91 7.06 18.53 -5.34
CA TRP A 91 7.39 17.14 -5.11
C TRP A 91 6.77 16.62 -3.80
N ARG A 92 6.15 15.45 -3.87
CA ARG A 92 5.50 14.80 -2.72
C ARG A 92 5.80 13.31 -2.71
N PRO A 93 5.90 12.68 -1.52
CA PRO A 93 5.92 11.24 -1.41
C PRO A 93 4.54 10.68 -1.78
N GLU A 94 4.53 9.61 -2.54
CA GLU A 94 3.34 8.79 -2.81
C GLU A 94 3.63 7.35 -2.39
N TYR A 95 2.69 6.73 -1.71
CA TYR A 95 2.73 5.30 -1.43
C TYR A 95 1.35 4.68 -1.61
N ALA A 96 1.32 3.59 -2.36
CA ALA A 96 0.10 2.88 -2.76
C ALA A 96 0.33 1.37 -2.74
N PRO A 97 -0.72 0.54 -2.68
CA PRO A 97 -0.56 -0.91 -2.75
C PRO A 97 0.19 -1.33 -4.00
N LYS A 98 1.22 -2.17 -3.87
CA LYS A 98 1.95 -2.74 -5.01
C LYS A 98 0.99 -3.43 -5.98
N LEU A 99 1.24 -3.28 -7.28
CA LEU A 99 0.45 -3.94 -8.32
C LEU A 99 0.32 -5.45 -8.07
N LYS A 100 1.41 -6.11 -7.66
CA LYS A 100 1.41 -7.54 -7.31
C LYS A 100 0.40 -7.88 -6.20
N LYS A 101 0.24 -7.04 -5.19
CA LYS A 101 -0.73 -7.23 -4.10
C LYS A 101 -2.18 -7.06 -4.57
N ARG A 102 -2.44 -6.09 -5.46
CA ARG A 102 -3.74 -5.94 -6.10
C ARG A 102 -4.08 -7.14 -6.98
N THR A 103 -3.14 -7.57 -7.81
CA THR A 103 -3.32 -8.75 -8.68
C THR A 103 -3.60 -10.01 -7.87
N ALA A 104 -2.89 -10.20 -6.76
CA ALA A 104 -3.09 -11.36 -5.89
C ALA A 104 -4.50 -11.41 -5.27
N VAL A 105 -5.01 -10.29 -4.76
CA VAL A 105 -6.39 -10.28 -4.23
C VAL A 105 -7.41 -10.53 -5.33
N LEU A 106 -7.25 -9.94 -6.51
CA LEU A 106 -8.15 -10.18 -7.64
C LEU A 106 -8.11 -11.64 -8.10
N GLN A 107 -6.95 -12.29 -8.07
CA GLN A 107 -6.83 -13.71 -8.39
C GLN A 107 -7.56 -14.57 -7.36
N LYS A 108 -7.36 -14.32 -6.07
CA LYS A 108 -8.09 -15.01 -4.99
C LYS A 108 -9.60 -14.87 -5.14
N LEU A 109 -10.10 -13.67 -5.45
CA LEU A 109 -11.52 -13.44 -5.71
C LEU A 109 -11.99 -14.18 -6.98
N ARG A 110 -11.19 -14.18 -8.06
CA ARG A 110 -11.51 -14.90 -9.31
C ARG A 110 -11.68 -16.39 -9.07
N ASP A 111 -10.84 -16.99 -8.24
CA ASP A 111 -10.90 -18.41 -7.92
C ASP A 111 -12.17 -18.76 -7.14
N ILE A 112 -12.61 -17.88 -6.23
CA ILE A 112 -13.91 -18.03 -5.55
C ILE A 112 -15.05 -17.97 -6.57
N PHE A 113 -15.08 -16.96 -7.45
CA PHE A 113 -16.13 -16.85 -8.47
C PHE A 113 -16.15 -18.05 -9.42
N ARG A 114 -15.01 -18.66 -9.71
CA ARG A 114 -14.90 -19.86 -10.54
C ARG A 114 -15.42 -21.09 -9.78
N ARG A 115 -14.96 -21.30 -8.55
CA ARG A 115 -15.32 -22.45 -7.73
C ARG A 115 -16.80 -22.49 -7.36
N PHE A 116 -17.39 -21.33 -7.09
CA PHE A 116 -18.77 -21.21 -6.65
C PHE A 116 -19.71 -20.65 -7.74
N GLN A 117 -19.38 -20.92 -9.01
CA GLN A 117 -20.10 -20.39 -10.15
C GLN A 117 -21.60 -20.78 -10.18
N SER A 118 -21.95 -21.98 -9.77
CA SER A 118 -23.32 -22.51 -9.70
C SER A 118 -24.06 -22.19 -8.39
N GLN A 119 -23.37 -21.59 -7.44
CA GLN A 119 -23.96 -21.28 -6.13
C GLN A 119 -24.73 -19.94 -6.16
N PRO A 120 -25.69 -19.76 -5.27
CA PRO A 120 -26.39 -18.48 -5.09
C PRO A 120 -25.39 -17.35 -4.80
N VAL A 121 -25.64 -16.17 -5.39
CA VAL A 121 -24.75 -15.00 -5.27
C VAL A 121 -24.50 -14.58 -3.81
N GLY A 122 -25.50 -14.73 -2.92
CA GLY A 122 -25.35 -14.43 -1.49
C GLY A 122 -24.24 -15.24 -0.83
N ARG A 123 -24.09 -16.53 -1.21
CA ARG A 123 -22.96 -17.35 -0.73
C ARG A 123 -21.61 -16.84 -1.23
N VAL A 124 -21.54 -16.44 -2.50
CA VAL A 124 -20.31 -15.84 -3.06
C VAL A 124 -19.95 -14.56 -2.32
N VAL A 125 -20.94 -13.69 -2.06
CA VAL A 125 -20.74 -12.45 -1.30
C VAL A 125 -20.23 -12.72 0.11
N ALA A 126 -20.84 -13.70 0.81
CA ALA A 126 -20.38 -14.09 2.15
C ALA A 126 -18.90 -14.54 2.17
N LEU A 127 -18.41 -15.19 1.10
CA LEU A 127 -17.03 -15.65 0.98
C LEU A 127 -16.05 -14.53 0.61
N ILE A 128 -16.44 -13.56 -0.22
CA ILE A 128 -15.55 -12.50 -0.69
C ILE A 128 -15.47 -11.32 0.28
N ASN A 129 -16.54 -11.02 1.04
CA ASN A 129 -16.58 -9.88 1.95
C ASN A 129 -15.45 -9.89 3.01
N PRO A 130 -15.15 -11.01 3.70
CA PRO A 130 -14.04 -11.04 4.65
C PRO A 130 -12.68 -10.75 4.00
N ILE A 131 -12.46 -11.25 2.78
CA ILE A 131 -11.23 -11.02 2.02
C ILE A 131 -11.09 -9.55 1.65
N LEU A 132 -12.17 -8.95 1.14
CA LEU A 132 -12.20 -7.53 0.79
C LEU A 132 -11.98 -6.65 2.01
N ARG A 133 -12.67 -6.93 3.11
CA ARG A 133 -12.51 -6.21 4.38
C ARG A 133 -11.08 -6.27 4.89
N GLY A 134 -10.49 -7.46 4.97
CA GLY A 134 -9.13 -7.65 5.43
C GLY A 134 -8.13 -6.92 4.54
N TRP A 135 -8.25 -7.04 3.22
CA TRP A 135 -7.36 -6.39 2.26
C TRP A 135 -7.49 -4.87 2.30
N VAL A 136 -8.71 -4.33 2.29
CA VAL A 136 -8.96 -2.87 2.38
C VAL A 136 -8.46 -2.32 3.70
N ASN A 137 -8.72 -2.99 4.83
CA ASN A 137 -8.24 -2.54 6.14
C ASN A 137 -6.72 -2.47 6.23
N TYR A 138 -6.02 -3.45 5.64
CA TYR A 138 -4.56 -3.44 5.58
C TYR A 138 -4.03 -2.26 4.75
N PHE A 139 -4.63 -2.00 3.61
CA PHE A 139 -4.20 -0.94 2.69
C PHE A 139 -4.95 0.39 2.88
N ALA A 140 -5.65 0.58 3.99
CA ALA A 140 -6.46 1.79 4.25
C ALA A 140 -5.64 3.06 4.54
N VAL A 141 -4.39 3.12 4.11
CA VAL A 141 -3.48 4.26 4.34
C VAL A 141 -2.87 4.75 3.03
N GLY A 142 -2.29 5.93 3.05
CA GLY A 142 -1.59 6.50 1.89
C GLY A 142 -2.51 6.84 0.72
N HIS A 143 -2.05 6.57 -0.49
CA HIS A 143 -2.73 6.92 -1.74
C HIS A 143 -3.49 5.73 -2.35
N SER A 144 -4.16 4.94 -1.51
CA SER A 144 -4.82 3.69 -1.90
C SER A 144 -6.17 3.87 -2.60
N SER A 145 -6.77 5.07 -2.57
CA SER A 145 -8.13 5.33 -3.10
C SER A 145 -8.31 4.88 -4.54
N ARG A 146 -7.33 5.15 -5.42
CA ARG A 146 -7.38 4.75 -6.83
C ARG A 146 -7.36 3.23 -6.98
N CYS A 147 -6.54 2.55 -6.19
CA CYS A 147 -6.47 1.10 -6.16
C CYS A 147 -7.77 0.48 -5.64
N PHE A 148 -8.37 1.07 -4.60
CA PHE A 148 -9.67 0.66 -4.07
C PHE A 148 -10.79 0.82 -5.09
N GLY A 149 -10.83 1.95 -5.81
CA GLY A 149 -11.80 2.18 -6.87
C GLY A 149 -11.73 1.09 -7.94
N PHE A 150 -10.54 0.70 -8.35
CA PHE A 150 -10.33 -0.38 -9.31
C PHE A 150 -10.85 -1.73 -8.80
N VAL A 151 -10.51 -2.13 -7.55
CA VAL A 151 -10.97 -3.39 -6.96
C VAL A 151 -12.49 -3.39 -6.81
N LYS A 152 -13.07 -2.29 -6.34
CA LYS A 152 -14.52 -2.10 -6.19
C LYS A 152 -15.25 -2.31 -7.52
N ASP A 153 -14.83 -1.61 -8.57
CA ASP A 153 -15.43 -1.70 -9.91
C ASP A 153 -15.31 -3.13 -10.48
N TRP A 154 -14.16 -3.75 -10.31
CA TRP A 154 -13.93 -5.12 -10.75
C TRP A 154 -14.88 -6.11 -10.05
N VAL A 155 -15.04 -5.99 -8.72
CA VAL A 155 -15.94 -6.85 -7.93
C VAL A 155 -17.40 -6.64 -8.33
N GLU A 156 -17.86 -5.40 -8.48
CA GLU A 156 -19.20 -5.08 -8.94
C GLU A 156 -19.51 -5.74 -10.29
N LYS A 157 -18.57 -5.64 -11.25
CA LYS A 157 -18.70 -6.28 -12.56
C LYS A 157 -18.77 -7.80 -12.46
N ARG A 158 -17.98 -8.41 -11.58
CA ARG A 158 -17.99 -9.87 -11.40
C ARG A 158 -19.27 -10.37 -10.76
N ILE A 159 -19.80 -9.68 -9.76
CA ILE A 159 -21.11 -10.02 -9.15
C ILE A 159 -22.22 -9.94 -10.21
N ARG A 160 -22.28 -8.88 -10.99
CA ARG A 160 -23.29 -8.73 -12.04
C ARG A 160 -23.20 -9.84 -13.09
N ARG A 161 -21.99 -10.17 -13.53
CA ARG A 161 -21.77 -11.31 -14.45
C ARG A 161 -22.23 -12.64 -13.86
N HIS A 162 -21.98 -12.87 -12.58
CA HIS A 162 -22.46 -14.06 -11.89
C HIS A 162 -24.00 -14.14 -11.92
N LEU A 163 -24.67 -13.05 -11.60
CA LEU A 163 -26.14 -12.93 -11.64
C LEU A 163 -26.73 -13.10 -13.04
N MET A 164 -26.07 -12.55 -14.07
CA MET A 164 -26.49 -12.72 -15.47
C MET A 164 -26.37 -14.18 -15.92
N ARG A 165 -25.22 -14.81 -15.59
CA ARG A 165 -24.97 -16.22 -15.90
C ARG A 165 -25.99 -17.15 -15.27
N ALA A 166 -26.34 -16.93 -13.99
CA ALA A 166 -27.37 -17.69 -13.30
C ALA A 166 -28.75 -17.61 -13.98
N ARG A 167 -28.95 -16.66 -14.92
CA ARG A 167 -30.18 -16.48 -15.72
C ARG A 167 -30.00 -16.89 -17.17
N GLY A 168 -28.90 -17.54 -17.53
CA GLY A 168 -28.59 -17.89 -18.91
C GLY A 168 -28.37 -16.68 -19.85
N ARG A 169 -28.06 -15.47 -19.29
CA ARG A 169 -27.90 -14.24 -20.05
C ARG A 169 -26.45 -13.75 -20.06
N GLN A 170 -26.09 -13.03 -21.10
CA GLN A 170 -24.79 -12.35 -21.21
C GLN A 170 -24.85 -10.91 -20.68
N GLY A 171 -23.67 -10.28 -20.50
CA GLY A 171 -23.54 -8.89 -20.07
C GLY A 171 -23.47 -8.70 -18.55
N PHE A 172 -23.83 -7.51 -18.10
CA PHE A 172 -23.70 -7.10 -16.70
C PHE A 172 -25.04 -6.80 -16.01
N GLY A 173 -26.11 -6.54 -16.73
CA GLY A 173 -27.41 -6.20 -16.16
C GLY A 173 -27.37 -4.96 -15.26
N TRP A 174 -26.81 -3.87 -15.76
CA TRP A 174 -26.63 -2.61 -15.01
C TRP A 174 -27.95 -2.04 -14.48
N ASP A 175 -28.98 -2.02 -15.32
CA ASP A 175 -30.31 -1.49 -14.97
C ASP A 175 -31.03 -2.35 -13.95
N ARG A 176 -30.83 -3.68 -14.02
CA ARG A 176 -31.48 -4.61 -13.13
C ARG A 176 -30.85 -4.65 -11.73
N TRP A 177 -29.51 -4.58 -11.67
CA TRP A 177 -28.76 -4.62 -10.41
C TRP A 177 -27.97 -3.34 -10.24
N SER A 178 -28.64 -2.31 -9.75
CA SER A 178 -28.03 -1.02 -9.43
C SER A 178 -26.97 -1.17 -8.33
N LYS A 179 -26.09 -0.17 -8.20
CA LYS A 179 -25.12 -0.13 -7.07
C LYS A 179 -25.82 -0.22 -5.73
N ARG A 180 -26.94 0.51 -5.56
CA ARG A 180 -27.73 0.48 -4.34
C ARG A 180 -28.18 -0.93 -4.01
N TRP A 181 -28.69 -1.68 -4.99
CA TRP A 181 -29.10 -3.06 -4.80
C TRP A 181 -27.94 -3.97 -4.35
N LEU A 182 -26.75 -3.83 -4.95
CA LEU A 182 -25.58 -4.63 -4.58
C LEU A 182 -25.14 -4.41 -3.13
N TYR A 183 -25.24 -3.18 -2.64
CA TYR A 183 -24.78 -2.84 -1.30
C TYR A 183 -25.85 -3.00 -0.25
N ASP A 184 -27.08 -2.49 -0.49
CA ASP A 184 -28.13 -2.42 0.52
C ASP A 184 -28.90 -3.75 0.63
N ARG A 185 -29.12 -4.46 -0.50
CA ARG A 185 -29.88 -5.72 -0.52
C ARG A 185 -29.00 -6.95 -0.50
N LEU A 186 -27.93 -6.96 -1.28
CA LEU A 186 -27.04 -8.12 -1.36
C LEU A 186 -25.96 -8.12 -0.25
N GLY A 187 -25.73 -7.01 0.42
CA GLY A 187 -24.76 -6.88 1.51
C GLY A 187 -23.30 -6.97 1.05
N LEU A 188 -23.01 -6.55 -0.20
CA LEU A 188 -21.65 -6.50 -0.69
C LEU A 188 -20.83 -5.47 0.09
N PHE A 189 -19.58 -5.79 0.44
CA PHE A 189 -18.67 -4.90 1.13
C PHE A 189 -18.49 -3.57 0.39
N ASN A 190 -18.62 -2.43 1.09
CA ASN A 190 -18.61 -1.08 0.52
C ASN A 190 -17.64 -0.09 1.22
N GLU A 191 -16.91 -0.51 2.23
CA GLU A 191 -16.07 0.39 3.05
C GLU A 191 -14.68 0.62 2.43
N TYR A 192 -14.61 1.00 1.16
CA TYR A 192 -13.37 1.30 0.44
C TYR A 192 -12.85 2.71 0.78
N ARG A 193 -12.48 2.93 2.04
CA ARG A 193 -12.04 4.25 2.53
C ARG A 193 -10.60 4.21 2.98
N VAL A 194 -9.84 5.26 2.64
CA VAL A 194 -8.51 5.49 3.18
C VAL A 194 -8.67 6.21 4.52
N ARG A 195 -8.02 5.71 5.55
CA ARG A 195 -7.94 6.37 6.85
C ARG A 195 -6.98 7.55 6.73
N ARG A 196 -7.42 8.73 7.11
CA ARG A 196 -6.51 9.86 7.26
C ARG A 196 -5.74 9.64 8.57
N PRO A 197 -4.39 9.77 8.58
CA PRO A 197 -3.67 9.83 9.83
C PRO A 197 -4.27 10.96 10.67
N ALA A 198 -4.43 10.75 11.96
CA ALA A 198 -4.75 11.83 12.88
C ALA A 198 -3.69 12.93 12.67
N PRO A 199 -4.08 14.22 12.70
CA PRO A 199 -3.09 15.29 12.66
C PRO A 199 -2.09 15.03 13.79
N SER A 200 -0.81 15.00 13.46
CA SER A 200 0.25 14.91 14.47
C SER A 200 -0.01 16.00 15.50
N PRO A 201 0.04 15.72 16.82
CA PRO A 201 -0.03 16.77 17.81
C PRO A 201 1.03 17.80 17.43
N LYS A 202 0.60 19.04 17.19
CA LYS A 202 1.52 20.14 16.95
C LYS A 202 2.48 20.14 18.13
N ALA A 203 3.77 20.00 17.86
CA ALA A 203 4.78 20.20 18.88
C ALA A 203 4.46 21.54 19.57
N LEU A 204 4.17 21.49 20.86
CA LEU A 204 4.04 22.70 21.65
C LEU A 204 5.35 23.46 21.53
N PRO A 205 5.33 24.78 21.24
CA PRO A 205 6.55 25.56 21.27
C PRO A 205 7.16 25.41 22.68
N ALA A 206 8.41 25.01 22.74
CA ALA A 206 9.17 25.03 23.99
C ALA A 206 9.14 26.45 24.56
N GLN A 207 8.63 26.59 25.78
CA GLN A 207 8.69 27.81 26.57
C GLN A 207 10.13 28.09 26.97
#